data_be0c6b1acb4326273c31fbb851def5a4
#
_entry.id   be0c6b1acb4326273c31fbb851def5a4
#
_cell.length_a   1.000
_cell.length_b   1.000
_cell.length_c   1.000
_cell.angle_alpha   90.00
_cell.angle_beta   90.00
_cell.angle_gamma   90.00
#
_symmetry.space_group_name_H-M   'P 1'
#
loop_
_entity.id
_entity.type
_entity.pdbx_description
1 polymer ?
#
loop_
_entity_poly.entity_id
_entity_poly.type
_entity_poly.pdbx_seq_one_letter_code
_entity_poly.pdbx_strand_id
1 'polypeptide(L)'
;MSAPAPLRAATVAGAILATAFIVLSAIVGGINAWRTHSASTYEAQAEQAQSDKAAVDQQITEAKAALDAATVRKDAESWCDSITRESAASIRDSLKTYDSATSAVKEAIHEECSAKETLANAQRTASDSDFTITMGECTTDETTTTVTGTFSVNASSSIASLGSLDVTIVGYTADKGASFNPSTPYQGTTTIAVTPGASMPFTVSVPYDPATSANTECVATMHKWWPTNM
;
A
#
# COMPACT_ATOMS: atom_id res chain seq x y z
N MET A 1 -9.93 20.93 -0.01
CA MET A 1 -9.39 21.39 1.29
C MET A 1 -9.83 20.36 2.32
N SER A 2 -9.02 19.34 2.55
CA SER A 2 -9.31 18.22 3.46
C SER A 2 -8.69 18.51 4.82
N ALA A 3 -9.47 18.38 5.89
CA ALA A 3 -9.06 18.60 7.25
C ALA A 3 -8.19 17.43 7.77
N PRO A 4 -7.21 17.70 8.63
CA PRO A 4 -6.20 16.72 9.01
C PRO A 4 -6.73 15.67 10.00
N ALA A 5 -6.43 14.40 9.72
CA ALA A 5 -6.76 13.21 10.52
C ALA A 5 -6.00 12.99 11.86
N PRO A 6 -5.08 13.84 12.36
CA PRO A 6 -4.29 13.50 13.55
C PRO A 6 -5.03 13.68 14.90
N LEU A 7 -6.23 14.28 14.93
CA LEU A 7 -6.91 14.58 16.20
C LEU A 7 -7.60 13.36 16.87
N ARG A 8 -7.90 12.30 16.12
CA ARG A 8 -8.61 11.12 16.69
C ARG A 8 -7.70 10.17 17.46
N ALA A 9 -6.46 9.99 17.03
CA ALA A 9 -5.51 9.12 17.74
C ALA A 9 -5.04 9.72 19.08
N ALA A 10 -4.89 11.04 19.15
CA ALA A 10 -4.51 11.72 20.39
C ALA A 10 -5.61 11.70 21.47
N THR A 11 -6.89 11.67 21.08
CA THR A 11 -8.02 11.62 22.01
C THR A 11 -8.18 10.23 22.66
N VAL A 12 -7.89 9.15 21.94
CA VAL A 12 -7.97 7.77 22.49
C VAL A 12 -6.83 7.51 23.47
N ALA A 13 -5.60 7.90 23.13
CA ALA A 13 -4.44 7.78 24.04
C ALA A 13 -4.61 8.64 25.30
N GLY A 14 -5.17 9.84 25.18
CA GLY A 14 -5.45 10.71 26.32
C GLY A 14 -6.55 10.15 27.26
N ALA A 15 -7.55 9.47 26.73
CA ALA A 15 -8.60 8.85 27.54
C ALA A 15 -8.10 7.64 28.33
N ILE A 16 -7.22 6.83 27.76
CA ILE A 16 -6.62 5.65 28.44
C ILE A 16 -5.68 6.10 29.58
N LEU A 17 -4.89 7.14 29.37
CA LEU A 17 -4.03 7.70 30.41
C LEU A 17 -4.83 8.36 31.55
N ALA A 18 -5.92 9.05 31.23
CA ALA A 18 -6.78 9.67 32.23
C ALA A 18 -7.49 8.65 33.13
N THR A 19 -7.95 7.51 32.55
CA THR A 19 -8.58 6.42 33.33
C THR A 19 -7.57 5.76 34.24
N ALA A 20 -6.34 5.53 33.81
CA ALA A 20 -5.28 4.95 34.66
C ALA A 20 -4.91 5.87 35.82
N PHE A 21 -4.90 7.19 35.64
CA PHE A 21 -4.60 8.16 36.71
C PHE A 21 -5.74 8.26 37.73
N ILE A 22 -6.98 8.17 37.34
CA ILE A 22 -8.15 8.18 38.26
C ILE A 22 -8.15 6.96 39.17
N VAL A 23 -7.82 5.78 38.59
CA VAL A 23 -7.74 4.52 39.34
C VAL A 23 -6.59 4.54 40.35
N LEU A 24 -5.42 5.05 39.99
CA LEU A 24 -4.27 5.21 40.91
C LEU A 24 -4.59 6.20 42.06
N SER A 25 -5.30 7.26 41.79
CA SER A 25 -5.69 8.24 42.82
C SER A 25 -6.69 7.68 43.82
N ALA A 26 -7.60 6.81 43.42
CA ALA A 26 -8.54 6.13 44.32
C ALA A 26 -7.83 5.13 45.26
N ILE A 27 -6.78 4.44 44.79
CA ILE A 27 -6.01 3.50 45.57
C ILE A 27 -5.22 4.23 46.65
N VAL A 28 -4.57 5.38 46.37
CA VAL A 28 -3.81 6.16 47.33
C VAL A 28 -4.70 6.82 48.39
N GLY A 29 -5.90 7.26 47.98
CA GLY A 29 -6.89 7.81 48.93
C GLY A 29 -7.42 6.77 49.95
N GLY A 30 -7.59 5.51 49.55
CA GLY A 30 -8.04 4.42 50.39
C GLY A 30 -7.02 4.03 51.50
N ILE A 31 -5.71 4.15 51.22
CA ILE A 31 -4.66 3.78 52.17
C ILE A 31 -4.55 4.73 53.37
N ASN A 32 -4.91 6.01 53.21
CA ASN A 32 -4.85 6.98 54.29
C ASN A 32 -6.01 6.89 55.32
N ALA A 33 -7.16 6.32 54.95
CA ALA A 33 -8.28 6.11 55.86
C ALA A 33 -8.05 4.89 56.82
N TRP A 34 -7.02 4.17 56.62
CA TRP A 34 -6.74 2.84 57.21
C TRP A 34 -6.28 2.88 58.65
N ARG A 35 -5.99 4.04 59.24
CA ARG A 35 -5.26 4.10 60.53
C ARG A 35 -6.12 4.06 61.81
N THR A 36 -7.48 3.95 61.74
CA THR A 36 -8.34 4.18 62.91
C THR A 36 -9.41 3.15 63.25
N HIS A 37 -9.46 1.92 62.66
CA HIS A 37 -10.57 0.99 62.92
C HIS A 37 -10.14 -0.43 63.43
N SER A 38 -11.05 -1.09 64.15
CA SER A 38 -10.92 -2.40 64.80
C SER A 38 -10.74 -3.59 63.84
N ALA A 39 -10.25 -4.74 64.32
CA ALA A 39 -9.86 -5.91 63.51
C ALA A 39 -10.92 -6.40 62.50
N SER A 40 -12.21 -6.36 62.81
CA SER A 40 -13.30 -6.77 61.91
C SER A 40 -13.48 -5.85 60.70
N THR A 41 -13.10 -4.59 60.81
CA THR A 41 -13.08 -3.61 59.69
C THR A 41 -11.86 -3.84 58.78
N TYR A 42 -10.77 -4.40 59.28
CA TYR A 42 -9.58 -4.69 58.44
C TYR A 42 -9.82 -5.89 57.50
N GLU A 43 -10.56 -6.92 57.94
CA GLU A 43 -10.88 -8.05 57.06
C GLU A 43 -11.81 -7.63 55.88
N ALA A 44 -12.86 -6.86 56.16
CA ALA A 44 -13.74 -6.33 55.12
C ALA A 44 -13.00 -5.36 54.16
N GLN A 45 -12.06 -4.55 54.68
CA GLN A 45 -11.25 -3.67 53.82
C GLN A 45 -10.21 -4.44 53.01
N ALA A 46 -9.67 -5.55 53.51
CA ALA A 46 -8.77 -6.42 52.77
C ALA A 46 -9.49 -7.13 51.63
N GLU A 47 -10.70 -7.64 51.86
CA GLU A 47 -11.55 -8.22 50.81
C GLU A 47 -11.92 -7.19 49.73
N GLN A 48 -12.30 -5.98 50.13
CA GLN A 48 -12.59 -4.89 49.22
C GLN A 48 -11.35 -4.52 48.38
N ALA A 49 -10.17 -4.39 49.02
CA ALA A 49 -8.92 -4.10 48.33
C ALA A 49 -8.51 -5.21 47.31
N GLN A 50 -8.79 -6.47 47.63
CA GLN A 50 -8.58 -7.59 46.71
C GLN A 50 -9.54 -7.53 45.52
N SER A 51 -10.82 -7.21 45.79
CA SER A 51 -11.81 -7.01 44.73
C SER A 51 -11.44 -5.84 43.81
N ASP A 52 -11.06 -4.70 44.39
CA ASP A 52 -10.65 -3.53 43.63
C ASP A 52 -9.38 -3.81 42.83
N LYS A 53 -8.42 -4.56 43.38
CA LYS A 53 -7.25 -5.01 42.63
C LYS A 53 -7.61 -5.89 41.45
N ALA A 54 -8.51 -6.85 41.63
CA ALA A 54 -8.93 -7.72 40.54
C ALA A 54 -9.62 -6.91 39.40
N ALA A 55 -10.46 -5.94 39.78
CA ALA A 55 -11.10 -5.04 38.79
C ALA A 55 -10.08 -4.19 38.03
N VAL A 56 -9.06 -3.68 38.71
CA VAL A 56 -7.96 -2.92 38.07
C VAL A 56 -7.12 -3.81 37.16
N ASP A 57 -6.77 -5.01 37.59
CA ASP A 57 -6.02 -5.96 36.75
C ASP A 57 -6.79 -6.34 35.48
N GLN A 58 -8.12 -6.49 35.59
CA GLN A 58 -8.99 -6.70 34.43
C GLN A 58 -8.98 -5.48 33.49
N GLN A 59 -9.15 -4.27 34.02
CA GLN A 59 -9.12 -3.04 33.20
C GLN A 59 -7.77 -2.86 32.50
N ILE A 60 -6.67 -3.17 33.17
CA ILE A 60 -5.33 -3.14 32.57
C ILE A 60 -5.24 -4.15 31.40
N THR A 61 -5.79 -5.34 31.57
CA THR A 61 -5.79 -6.38 30.55
C THR A 61 -6.62 -5.94 29.32
N GLU A 62 -7.81 -5.40 29.57
CA GLU A 62 -8.69 -4.87 28.51
C GLU A 62 -8.04 -3.68 27.78
N ALA A 63 -7.40 -2.76 28.52
CA ALA A 63 -6.72 -1.62 27.94
C ALA A 63 -5.50 -2.05 27.07
N LYS A 64 -4.76 -3.06 27.52
CA LYS A 64 -3.66 -3.63 26.71
C LYS A 64 -4.18 -4.27 25.44
N ALA A 65 -5.24 -5.08 25.51
CA ALA A 65 -5.85 -5.70 24.35
C ALA A 65 -6.38 -4.64 23.34
N ALA A 66 -6.98 -3.57 23.85
CA ALA A 66 -7.45 -2.46 23.01
C ALA A 66 -6.27 -1.70 22.34
N LEU A 67 -5.16 -1.51 23.05
CA LEU A 67 -3.96 -0.89 22.51
C LEU A 67 -3.32 -1.77 21.42
N ASP A 68 -3.20 -3.07 21.68
CA ASP A 68 -2.68 -4.02 20.71
C ASP A 68 -3.54 -4.06 19.44
N ALA A 69 -4.86 -4.10 19.58
CA ALA A 69 -5.79 -4.04 18.44
C ALA A 69 -5.68 -2.71 17.67
N ALA A 70 -5.53 -1.58 18.37
CA ALA A 70 -5.34 -0.28 17.73
C ALA A 70 -4.00 -0.19 16.98
N THR A 71 -2.96 -0.81 17.51
CA THR A 71 -1.65 -0.89 16.86
C THR A 71 -1.72 -1.73 15.59
N VAL A 72 -2.34 -2.91 15.65
CA VAL A 72 -2.56 -3.79 14.50
C VAL A 72 -3.29 -3.05 13.38
N ARG A 73 -4.38 -2.35 13.72
CA ARG A 73 -5.14 -1.57 12.73
C ARG A 73 -4.31 -0.44 12.11
N LYS A 74 -3.60 0.31 12.94
CA LYS A 74 -2.71 1.39 12.46
C LYS A 74 -1.64 0.88 11.50
N ASP A 75 -1.04 -0.27 11.80
CA ASP A 75 -0.02 -0.89 10.96
C ASP A 75 -0.63 -1.34 9.62
N ALA A 76 -1.85 -1.90 9.63
CA ALA A 76 -2.60 -2.26 8.44
C ALA A 76 -2.96 -1.03 7.59
N GLU A 77 -3.54 0.02 8.19
CA GLU A 77 -3.83 1.29 7.52
C GLU A 77 -2.58 1.88 6.86
N SER A 78 -1.47 1.91 7.59
CA SER A 78 -0.19 2.42 7.08
C SER A 78 0.31 1.63 5.87
N TRP A 79 0.17 0.31 5.90
CA TRP A 79 0.51 -0.53 4.77
C TRP A 79 -0.41 -0.27 3.57
N CYS A 80 -1.73 -0.21 3.79
CA CYS A 80 -2.71 0.09 2.75
C CYS A 80 -2.44 1.45 2.08
N ASP A 81 -2.08 2.46 2.85
CA ASP A 81 -1.76 3.80 2.36
C ASP A 81 -0.44 3.84 1.58
N SER A 82 0.48 2.91 1.85
CA SER A 82 1.74 2.80 1.13
C SER A 82 1.58 2.29 -0.31
N ILE A 83 0.48 1.59 -0.63
CA ILE A 83 0.18 1.08 -1.97
C ILE A 83 -0.53 2.18 -2.77
N THR A 84 0.22 2.87 -3.62
CA THR A 84 -0.28 3.97 -4.47
C THR A 84 0.16 3.82 -5.91
N ARG A 85 -0.62 4.41 -6.84
CA ARG A 85 -0.35 4.39 -8.30
C ARG A 85 1.01 5.01 -8.67
N GLU A 86 1.50 5.92 -7.87
CA GLU A 86 2.70 6.71 -8.16
C GLU A 86 4.00 6.01 -7.79
N SER A 87 3.92 4.93 -7.02
CA SER A 87 5.09 4.33 -6.38
C SER A 87 5.25 2.84 -6.63
N ALA A 88 5.41 2.40 -7.87
CA ALA A 88 5.75 1.00 -8.17
C ALA A 88 7.02 0.51 -7.44
N ALA A 89 7.97 1.40 -7.12
CA ALA A 89 9.12 1.09 -6.27
C ALA A 89 8.71 0.83 -4.82
N SER A 90 7.72 1.57 -4.30
CA SER A 90 7.23 1.40 -2.93
C SER A 90 6.46 0.10 -2.71
N ILE A 91 5.85 -0.47 -3.75
CA ILE A 91 5.17 -1.77 -3.64
C ILE A 91 6.15 -2.86 -3.21
N ARG A 92 7.38 -2.85 -3.70
CA ARG A 92 8.41 -3.82 -3.28
C ARG A 92 8.78 -3.69 -1.80
N ASP A 93 8.87 -2.47 -1.31
CA ASP A 93 9.15 -2.22 0.10
C ASP A 93 7.93 -2.52 0.98
N SER A 94 6.73 -2.21 0.50
CA SER A 94 5.48 -2.60 1.15
C SER A 94 5.31 -4.11 1.22
N LEU A 95 5.74 -4.87 0.20
CA LEU A 95 5.76 -6.34 0.24
C LEU A 95 6.71 -6.90 1.29
N LYS A 96 7.90 -6.30 1.48
CA LYS A 96 8.82 -6.69 2.56
C LYS A 96 8.18 -6.45 3.93
N THR A 97 7.51 -5.31 4.11
CA THR A 97 6.79 -4.98 5.34
C THR A 97 5.66 -5.98 5.58
N TYR A 98 4.87 -6.32 4.56
CA TYR A 98 3.82 -7.33 4.63
C TYR A 98 4.38 -8.69 5.01
N ASP A 99 5.49 -9.14 4.41
CA ASP A 99 6.08 -10.44 4.69
C ASP A 99 6.53 -10.58 6.14
N SER A 100 7.05 -9.51 6.73
CA SER A 100 7.49 -9.45 8.13
C SER A 100 6.36 -9.18 9.12
N ALA A 101 5.17 -8.79 8.67
CA ALA A 101 4.04 -8.48 9.53
C ALA A 101 3.50 -9.72 10.26
N THR A 102 2.92 -9.51 11.44
CA THR A 102 2.24 -10.56 12.20
C THR A 102 0.98 -11.04 11.47
N SER A 103 0.48 -12.23 11.83
CA SER A 103 -0.76 -12.76 11.27
C SER A 103 -1.95 -11.82 11.51
N ALA A 104 -2.02 -11.18 12.68
CA ALA A 104 -3.07 -10.23 13.02
C ALA A 104 -3.04 -8.99 12.11
N VAL A 105 -1.85 -8.45 11.80
CA VAL A 105 -1.71 -7.33 10.87
C VAL A 105 -2.09 -7.75 9.45
N LYS A 106 -1.70 -8.94 9.00
CA LYS A 106 -2.07 -9.45 7.67
C LYS A 106 -3.58 -9.64 7.53
N GLU A 107 -4.24 -10.15 8.57
CA GLU A 107 -5.70 -10.28 8.60
C GLU A 107 -6.38 -8.90 8.54
N ALA A 108 -5.90 -7.93 9.31
CA ALA A 108 -6.40 -6.56 9.26
C ALA A 108 -6.18 -5.90 7.88
N ILE A 109 -5.04 -6.13 7.22
CA ILE A 109 -4.78 -5.68 5.84
C ILE A 109 -5.80 -6.30 4.89
N HIS A 110 -6.04 -7.61 5.01
CA HIS A 110 -7.01 -8.31 4.17
C HIS A 110 -8.43 -7.74 4.33
N GLU A 111 -8.84 -7.46 5.57
CA GLU A 111 -10.15 -6.84 5.87
C GLU A 111 -10.26 -5.41 5.36
N GLU A 112 -9.20 -4.61 5.50
CA GLU A 112 -9.21 -3.17 5.21
C GLU A 112 -9.01 -2.86 3.73
N CYS A 113 -8.10 -3.57 3.06
CA CYS A 113 -7.70 -3.25 1.69
C CYS A 113 -7.32 -4.48 0.85
N SER A 114 -8.16 -5.51 0.82
CA SER A 114 -7.94 -6.77 0.09
C SER A 114 -7.58 -6.57 -1.40
N ALA A 115 -8.13 -5.53 -2.03
CA ALA A 115 -7.79 -5.20 -3.41
C ALA A 115 -6.32 -4.79 -3.57
N LYS A 116 -5.78 -3.98 -2.64
CA LYS A 116 -4.37 -3.57 -2.62
C LYS A 116 -3.45 -4.75 -2.27
N GLU A 117 -3.87 -5.62 -1.38
CA GLU A 117 -3.19 -6.87 -1.08
C GLU A 117 -3.08 -7.78 -2.32
N THR A 118 -4.18 -7.92 -3.06
CA THR A 118 -4.22 -8.69 -4.32
C THR A 118 -3.29 -8.07 -5.37
N LEU A 119 -3.30 -6.75 -5.51
CA LEU A 119 -2.38 -6.02 -6.39
C LEU A 119 -0.91 -6.25 -6.01
N ALA A 120 -0.57 -6.12 -4.74
CA ALA A 120 0.80 -6.32 -4.26
C ALA A 120 1.28 -7.76 -4.52
N ASN A 121 0.43 -8.76 -4.30
CA ASN A 121 0.74 -10.15 -4.60
C ASN A 121 0.86 -10.42 -6.11
N ALA A 122 0.02 -9.81 -6.94
CA ALA A 122 0.14 -9.89 -8.40
C ALA A 122 1.45 -9.24 -8.88
N GLN A 123 1.84 -8.10 -8.33
CA GLN A 123 3.13 -7.45 -8.61
C GLN A 123 4.34 -8.32 -8.22
N ARG A 124 4.21 -9.12 -7.15
CA ARG A 124 5.26 -10.05 -6.71
C ARG A 124 5.53 -11.16 -7.72
N THR A 125 4.46 -11.64 -8.36
CA THR A 125 4.51 -12.79 -9.27
C THR A 125 4.60 -12.38 -10.74
N ALA A 126 4.40 -11.09 -11.04
CA ALA A 126 4.48 -10.55 -12.39
C ALA A 126 5.87 -10.76 -13.00
N SER A 127 5.88 -11.18 -14.25
CA SER A 127 7.07 -11.40 -15.05
C SER A 127 6.90 -10.81 -16.45
N ASP A 128 8.00 -10.65 -17.18
CA ASP A 128 7.94 -10.14 -18.56
C ASP A 128 7.11 -11.04 -19.48
N SER A 129 7.00 -12.33 -19.17
CA SER A 129 6.19 -13.28 -19.93
C SER A 129 4.66 -13.09 -19.78
N ASP A 130 4.23 -12.30 -18.79
CA ASP A 130 2.82 -11.96 -18.61
C ASP A 130 2.33 -10.90 -19.60
N PHE A 131 3.26 -10.25 -20.30
CA PHE A 131 2.99 -9.15 -21.21
C PHE A 131 3.55 -9.45 -22.60
N THR A 132 2.82 -9.05 -23.62
CA THR A 132 3.28 -9.17 -25.00
C THR A 132 3.10 -7.82 -25.70
N ILE A 133 4.21 -7.32 -26.28
CA ILE A 133 4.21 -6.18 -27.18
C ILE A 133 4.51 -6.71 -28.58
N THR A 134 3.61 -6.45 -29.52
CA THR A 134 3.84 -6.71 -30.93
C THR A 134 3.96 -5.38 -31.65
N MET A 135 5.14 -5.11 -32.19
CA MET A 135 5.40 -3.88 -32.93
C MET A 135 4.63 -3.86 -34.23
N GLY A 136 4.03 -2.74 -34.54
CA GLY A 136 3.38 -2.43 -35.82
C GLY A 136 4.29 -1.58 -36.71
N GLU A 137 3.66 -0.67 -37.46
CA GLU A 137 4.39 0.24 -38.34
C GLU A 137 5.07 1.35 -37.56
N CYS A 138 6.21 1.75 -38.08
CA CYS A 138 7.00 2.89 -37.60
C CYS A 138 7.08 3.90 -38.76
N THR A 139 6.42 5.01 -38.62
CA THR A 139 6.38 6.05 -39.67
C THR A 139 6.98 7.35 -39.13
N THR A 140 7.77 8.01 -39.96
CA THR A 140 8.44 9.25 -39.57
C THR A 140 8.04 10.36 -40.54
N ASP A 141 7.68 11.50 -39.99
CA ASP A 141 7.52 12.76 -40.70
C ASP A 141 8.70 13.71 -40.40
N GLU A 142 8.55 15.00 -40.71
CA GLU A 142 9.64 15.98 -40.55
C GLU A 142 10.13 16.16 -39.11
N THR A 143 9.25 15.93 -38.11
CA THR A 143 9.52 16.26 -36.69
C THR A 143 9.15 15.14 -35.71
N THR A 144 8.44 14.12 -36.17
CA THR A 144 7.86 13.11 -35.30
C THR A 144 7.98 11.72 -35.92
N THR A 145 8.36 10.77 -35.10
CA THR A 145 8.23 9.35 -35.40
C THR A 145 7.00 8.79 -34.66
N THR A 146 6.10 8.17 -35.41
CA THR A 146 4.93 7.48 -34.86
C THR A 146 5.22 6.01 -34.72
N VAL A 147 5.26 5.55 -33.48
CA VAL A 147 5.47 4.14 -33.10
C VAL A 147 4.11 3.51 -32.82
N THR A 148 3.76 2.46 -33.56
CA THR A 148 2.51 1.73 -33.35
C THR A 148 2.75 0.29 -32.96
N GLY A 149 1.74 -0.34 -32.40
CA GLY A 149 1.78 -1.75 -32.05
C GLY A 149 0.52 -2.20 -31.32
N THR A 150 0.58 -3.40 -30.82
CA THR A 150 -0.45 -3.94 -29.91
C THR A 150 0.19 -4.43 -28.63
N PHE A 151 -0.56 -4.30 -27.56
CA PHE A 151 -0.18 -4.78 -26.23
C PHE A 151 -1.25 -5.75 -25.72
N SER A 152 -0.81 -6.83 -25.09
CA SER A 152 -1.72 -7.77 -24.42
C SER A 152 -1.16 -8.25 -23.09
N VAL A 153 -2.08 -8.62 -22.19
CA VAL A 153 -1.80 -9.28 -20.91
C VAL A 153 -2.27 -10.72 -21.03
N ASN A 154 -1.43 -11.67 -20.60
CA ASN A 154 -1.78 -13.08 -20.62
C ASN A 154 -2.97 -13.35 -19.69
N ALA A 155 -4.05 -13.92 -20.23
CA ALA A 155 -5.26 -14.24 -19.48
C ALA A 155 -5.04 -15.26 -18.34
N SER A 156 -3.96 -16.03 -18.39
CA SER A 156 -3.62 -17.02 -17.37
C SER A 156 -2.68 -16.49 -16.29
N SER A 157 -2.24 -15.23 -16.38
CA SER A 157 -1.36 -14.62 -15.39
C SER A 157 -2.13 -14.23 -14.12
N SER A 158 -1.41 -14.13 -12.99
CA SER A 158 -1.99 -13.63 -11.72
C SER A 158 -2.52 -12.20 -11.85
N ILE A 159 -1.96 -11.42 -12.77
CA ILE A 159 -2.38 -10.04 -13.07
C ILE A 159 -3.81 -10.01 -13.64
N ALA A 160 -4.22 -11.05 -14.34
CA ALA A 160 -5.56 -11.13 -14.94
C ALA A 160 -6.69 -11.06 -13.90
N SER A 161 -6.44 -11.49 -12.68
CA SER A 161 -7.41 -11.41 -11.57
C SER A 161 -7.73 -9.98 -11.13
N LEU A 162 -6.89 -9.01 -11.50
CA LEU A 162 -7.09 -7.58 -11.18
C LEU A 162 -8.09 -6.89 -12.11
N GLY A 163 -8.55 -7.56 -13.16
CA GLY A 163 -9.44 -6.97 -14.17
C GLY A 163 -8.71 -6.08 -15.18
N SER A 164 -9.36 -5.01 -15.65
CA SER A 164 -8.76 -4.07 -16.59
C SER A 164 -7.62 -3.27 -15.98
N LEU A 165 -6.58 -3.05 -16.77
CA LEU A 165 -5.34 -2.37 -16.36
C LEU A 165 -5.12 -1.12 -17.22
N ASP A 166 -4.71 -0.04 -16.59
CA ASP A 166 -4.06 1.10 -17.24
C ASP A 166 -2.59 0.78 -17.43
N VAL A 167 -2.13 0.66 -18.65
CA VAL A 167 -0.74 0.33 -19.01
C VAL A 167 -0.08 1.52 -19.66
N THR A 168 1.03 1.99 -19.09
CA THR A 168 1.84 3.03 -19.69
C THR A 168 2.93 2.39 -20.56
N ILE A 169 2.92 2.70 -21.84
CA ILE A 169 3.88 2.24 -22.83
C ILE A 169 4.80 3.41 -23.18
N VAL A 170 6.11 3.15 -23.20
CA VAL A 170 7.12 4.05 -23.73
C VAL A 170 7.49 3.58 -25.11
N GLY A 171 7.28 4.43 -26.11
CA GLY A 171 7.85 4.28 -27.45
C GLY A 171 9.12 5.11 -27.56
N TYR A 172 10.12 4.61 -28.25
CA TYR A 172 11.37 5.31 -28.48
C TYR A 172 12.04 4.84 -29.78
N THR A 173 12.95 5.67 -30.27
CA THR A 173 13.85 5.30 -31.37
C THR A 173 15.24 5.06 -30.81
N ALA A 174 15.89 3.99 -31.24
CA ALA A 174 17.22 3.61 -30.81
C ALA A 174 18.01 3.01 -31.96
N ASP A 175 19.32 3.01 -31.85
CA ASP A 175 20.19 2.26 -32.77
C ASP A 175 19.84 0.77 -32.68
N LYS A 176 19.92 0.09 -33.81
CA LYS A 176 19.53 -1.32 -33.90
C LYS A 176 20.25 -2.19 -32.86
N GLY A 177 19.47 -2.85 -32.03
CA GLY A 177 19.98 -3.71 -30.95
C GLY A 177 20.44 -2.97 -29.71
N ALA A 178 20.25 -1.66 -29.60
CA ALA A 178 20.55 -0.90 -28.39
C ALA A 178 19.51 -1.18 -27.29
N SER A 179 19.98 -1.19 -26.03
CA SER A 179 19.09 -1.27 -24.88
C SER A 179 18.36 0.06 -24.65
N PHE A 180 17.14 -0.04 -24.06
CA PHE A 180 16.40 1.16 -23.68
C PHE A 180 17.21 2.08 -22.75
N ASN A 181 17.31 3.36 -23.15
CA ASN A 181 17.91 4.41 -22.34
C ASN A 181 16.80 5.38 -21.88
N PRO A 182 16.44 5.40 -20.59
CA PRO A 182 15.38 6.27 -20.07
C PRO A 182 15.71 7.77 -20.16
N SER A 183 16.94 8.12 -20.43
CA SER A 183 17.39 9.51 -20.59
C SER A 183 17.41 9.97 -22.05
N THR A 184 16.98 9.13 -23.01
CA THR A 184 16.92 9.55 -24.41
C THR A 184 15.87 10.65 -24.60
N PRO A 185 16.17 11.72 -25.34
CA PRO A 185 15.17 12.72 -25.71
C PRO A 185 14.18 12.20 -26.77
N TYR A 186 14.50 11.10 -27.46
CA TYR A 186 13.71 10.48 -28.51
C TYR A 186 12.80 9.40 -27.97
N GLN A 187 11.94 9.79 -27.03
CA GLN A 187 10.91 8.91 -26.44
C GLN A 187 9.60 9.65 -26.25
N GLY A 188 8.53 8.89 -26.25
CA GLY A 188 7.19 9.34 -25.93
C GLY A 188 6.47 8.31 -25.09
N THR A 189 5.34 8.67 -24.53
CA THR A 189 4.53 7.79 -23.69
C THR A 189 3.08 7.83 -24.09
N THR A 190 2.39 6.70 -23.94
CA THR A 190 0.94 6.61 -24.03
C THR A 190 0.42 5.71 -22.91
N THR A 191 -0.82 5.94 -22.48
CA THR A 191 -1.49 5.04 -21.53
C THR A 191 -2.73 4.47 -22.21
N ILE A 192 -2.85 3.16 -22.16
CA ILE A 192 -3.98 2.43 -22.73
C ILE A 192 -4.66 1.59 -21.66
N ALA A 193 -5.98 1.43 -21.77
CA ALA A 193 -6.72 0.48 -20.94
C ALA A 193 -6.69 -0.90 -21.61
N VAL A 194 -6.25 -1.92 -20.86
CA VAL A 194 -6.07 -3.28 -21.37
C VAL A 194 -6.92 -4.24 -20.54
N THR A 195 -7.73 -5.04 -21.21
CA THR A 195 -8.41 -6.17 -20.58
C THR A 195 -7.55 -7.44 -20.79
N PRO A 196 -7.22 -8.20 -19.74
CA PRO A 196 -6.46 -9.43 -19.87
C PRO A 196 -7.06 -10.39 -20.90
N GLY A 197 -6.22 -10.97 -21.76
CA GLY A 197 -6.63 -11.81 -22.87
C GLY A 197 -7.03 -11.05 -24.16
N ALA A 198 -7.19 -9.73 -24.09
CA ALA A 198 -7.43 -8.90 -25.28
C ALA A 198 -6.11 -8.27 -25.76
N SER A 199 -6.02 -8.06 -27.07
CA SER A 199 -4.94 -7.31 -27.70
C SER A 199 -5.42 -5.89 -27.99
N MET A 200 -4.76 -4.88 -27.40
CA MET A 200 -5.13 -3.48 -27.49
C MET A 200 -4.10 -2.71 -28.32
N PRO A 201 -4.53 -1.94 -29.34
CA PRO A 201 -3.61 -1.12 -30.12
C PRO A 201 -3.09 0.05 -29.31
N PHE A 202 -1.84 0.44 -29.57
CA PHE A 202 -1.25 1.66 -29.05
C PHE A 202 -0.58 2.46 -30.15
N THR A 203 -0.46 3.77 -29.91
CA THR A 203 0.28 4.71 -30.72
C THR A 203 1.05 5.64 -29.80
N VAL A 204 2.34 5.81 -30.06
CA VAL A 204 3.23 6.73 -29.34
C VAL A 204 3.89 7.67 -30.33
N SER A 205 3.81 8.98 -30.07
CA SER A 205 4.55 9.99 -30.81
C SER A 205 5.88 10.26 -30.13
N VAL A 206 6.95 10.16 -30.89
CA VAL A 206 8.34 10.31 -30.44
C VAL A 206 8.96 11.47 -31.21
N PRO A 207 9.64 12.42 -30.57
CA PRO A 207 10.38 13.46 -31.29
C PRO A 207 11.38 12.86 -32.30
N TYR A 208 11.46 13.47 -33.50
CA TYR A 208 12.38 13.05 -34.54
C TYR A 208 13.35 14.19 -34.90
N ASP A 209 14.63 13.84 -35.04
CA ASP A 209 15.64 14.73 -35.55
C ASP A 209 16.43 14.01 -36.67
N PRO A 210 16.31 14.44 -37.93
CA PRO A 210 16.96 13.79 -39.05
C PRO A 210 18.46 13.75 -38.95
N ALA A 211 19.10 14.67 -38.19
CA ALA A 211 20.55 14.72 -38.04
C ALA A 211 21.09 13.60 -37.12
N THR A 212 20.25 13.08 -36.23
CA THR A 212 20.66 12.13 -35.19
C THR A 212 19.94 10.77 -35.26
N SER A 213 18.87 10.67 -36.05
CA SER A 213 17.98 9.50 -36.04
C SER A 213 18.05 8.65 -37.33
N ALA A 214 19.05 8.84 -38.19
CA ALA A 214 19.09 8.27 -39.53
C ALA A 214 19.20 6.73 -39.62
N ASN A 215 19.55 6.03 -38.54
CA ASN A 215 19.73 4.57 -38.50
C ASN A 215 19.03 3.92 -37.29
N THR A 216 17.93 4.50 -36.86
CA THR A 216 17.21 4.02 -35.68
C THR A 216 16.11 3.03 -36.03
N GLU A 217 15.83 2.10 -35.14
CA GLU A 217 14.64 1.27 -35.14
C GLU A 217 13.64 1.78 -34.10
N CYS A 218 12.36 1.56 -34.33
CA CYS A 218 11.31 1.85 -33.37
C CYS A 218 11.17 0.69 -32.38
N VAL A 219 11.11 1.04 -31.14
CA VAL A 219 10.95 0.09 -30.03
C VAL A 219 9.86 0.60 -29.10
N ALA A 220 9.14 -0.32 -28.48
CA ALA A 220 8.23 -0.01 -27.39
C ALA A 220 8.48 -0.94 -26.21
N THR A 221 8.32 -0.42 -25.01
CA THR A 221 8.40 -1.17 -23.77
C THR A 221 7.32 -0.75 -22.80
N MET A 222 6.88 -1.67 -21.95
CA MET A 222 6.00 -1.32 -20.85
C MET A 222 6.81 -0.62 -19.75
N HIS A 223 6.31 0.52 -19.30
CA HIS A 223 6.94 1.27 -18.21
C HIS A 223 6.30 0.94 -16.86
N LYS A 224 4.98 0.96 -16.80
CA LYS A 224 4.21 0.66 -15.59
C LYS A 224 2.78 0.23 -15.94
N TRP A 225 2.15 -0.45 -15.01
CA TRP A 225 0.75 -0.81 -15.09
C TRP A 225 0.06 -0.64 -13.74
N TRP A 226 -1.26 -0.45 -13.78
CA TRP A 226 -2.09 -0.28 -12.60
C TRP A 226 -3.53 -0.72 -12.90
N PRO A 227 -4.27 -1.34 -11.95
CA PRO A 227 -5.68 -1.63 -12.15
C PRO A 227 -6.50 -0.36 -12.37
N THR A 228 -7.38 -0.37 -13.37
CA THR A 228 -8.18 0.80 -13.74
C THR A 228 -9.14 1.26 -12.63
N ASN A 229 -9.57 0.32 -11.77
CA ASN A 229 -10.57 0.56 -10.73
C ASN A 229 -9.99 0.79 -9.32
N MET A 230 -8.70 1.11 -9.19
CA MET A 230 -8.03 1.34 -7.90
C MET A 230 -7.45 2.76 -7.78
#